data_ba7c911ea0083f315329fb715fb6f995
#
_entry.id   ba7c911ea0083f315329fb715fb6f995
#
_cell.length_a   1.000
_cell.length_b   1.000
_cell.length_c   1.000
_cell.angle_alpha   90.00
_cell.angle_beta   90.00
_cell.angle_gamma   90.00
#
_symmetry.space_group_name_H-M   'P 1'
#
loop_
_entity.id
_entity.type
_entity.pdbx_description
1 polymer ?
#
loop_
_entity_poly.entity_id
_entity_poly.type
_entity_poly.pdbx_seq_one_letter_code
_entity_poly.pdbx_strand_id
1 'polypeptide(L)'
;MKISVMGTGYVGLVSGTCLAERGHQVTCIDIRSEVVQEINAGRPPIHEMGLDNLLRSARDKGMLSATTDAKTAILDSDVTLICVGTPTVDGRMDMSQIVAAAKEIGSALASKRGYHVVAVKSTVLPGTTEGPVKAAIESHSGKEVGDGWGLCMNPEVLREGRAVE
;
A
#
# COMPACT_ATOMS: atom_id res chain seq x y z
N MET A 1 -9.00 2.15 12.24
CA MET A 1 -9.25 1.50 10.93
C MET A 1 -8.20 0.43 10.70
N LYS A 2 -8.52 -0.55 9.87
CA LYS A 2 -7.56 -1.51 9.33
C LYS A 2 -7.09 -1.06 7.96
N ILE A 3 -5.79 -0.96 7.75
CA ILE A 3 -5.19 -0.43 6.53
C ILE A 3 -4.21 -1.44 5.97
N SER A 4 -4.32 -1.78 4.70
CA SER A 4 -3.27 -2.50 3.98
C SER A 4 -2.43 -1.52 3.16
N VAL A 5 -1.12 -1.74 3.13
CA VAL A 5 -0.18 -0.92 2.36
C VAL A 5 0.53 -1.82 1.36
N MET A 6 0.24 -1.66 0.08
CA MET A 6 0.81 -2.48 -0.98
C MET A 6 2.06 -1.82 -1.56
N GLY A 7 3.20 -2.46 -1.33
CA GLY A 7 4.53 -1.95 -1.59
C GLY A 7 5.16 -1.31 -0.34
N THR A 8 6.29 -1.86 0.11
CA THR A 8 7.02 -1.42 1.30
C THR A 8 8.34 -0.76 0.97
N GLY A 9 8.36 -0.01 -0.13
CA GLY A 9 9.40 0.95 -0.41
C GLY A 9 9.34 2.14 0.57
N TYR A 10 10.05 3.20 0.26
CA TYR A 10 10.15 4.37 1.13
C TYR A 10 8.77 4.91 1.54
N VAL A 11 7.94 5.26 0.55
CA VAL A 11 6.62 5.86 0.78
C VAL A 11 5.70 4.93 1.57
N GLY A 12 5.63 3.65 1.19
CA GLY A 12 4.72 2.71 1.83
C GLY A 12 5.09 2.40 3.27
N LEU A 13 6.38 2.14 3.54
CA LEU A 13 6.82 1.79 4.89
C LEU A 13 6.73 2.97 5.85
N VAL A 14 7.16 4.17 5.43
CA VAL A 14 7.06 5.37 6.26
C VAL A 14 5.59 5.69 6.55
N SER A 15 4.74 5.75 5.51
CA SER A 15 3.31 6.03 5.68
C SER A 15 2.63 5.00 6.57
N GLY A 16 2.88 3.71 6.33
CA GLY A 16 2.30 2.62 7.12
C GLY A 16 2.72 2.69 8.59
N THR A 17 3.99 2.95 8.85
CA THR A 17 4.51 3.06 10.22
C THR A 17 3.91 4.27 10.95
N CYS A 18 3.83 5.44 10.30
CA CYS A 18 3.23 6.63 10.88
C CYS A 18 1.72 6.43 11.16
N LEU A 19 0.99 5.76 10.27
CA LEU A 19 -0.41 5.43 10.49
C LEU A 19 -0.59 4.44 11.66
N ALA A 20 0.29 3.46 11.78
CA ALA A 20 0.25 2.52 12.91
C ALA A 20 0.51 3.23 14.24
N GLU A 21 1.45 4.17 14.31
CA GLU A 21 1.71 4.97 15.51
C GLU A 21 0.52 5.87 15.88
N ARG A 22 -0.29 6.29 14.89
CA ARG A 22 -1.54 7.02 15.09
C ARG A 22 -2.73 6.14 15.49
N GLY A 23 -2.51 4.84 15.77
CA GLY A 23 -3.51 3.92 16.29
C GLY A 23 -4.33 3.20 15.21
N HIS A 24 -3.86 3.15 13.95
CA HIS A 24 -4.43 2.31 12.91
C HIS A 24 -3.77 0.94 12.92
N GLN A 25 -4.54 -0.11 12.66
CA GLN A 25 -3.99 -1.44 12.44
C GLN A 25 -3.51 -1.55 10.99
N VAL A 26 -2.21 -1.69 10.78
CA VAL A 26 -1.59 -1.64 9.45
C VAL A 26 -0.97 -2.99 9.10
N THR A 27 -1.29 -3.50 7.90
CA THR A 27 -0.65 -4.66 7.31
C THR A 27 0.10 -4.22 6.04
N CYS A 28 1.42 -4.26 6.11
CA CYS A 28 2.29 -4.00 4.97
C CYS A 28 2.35 -5.24 4.06
N ILE A 29 2.28 -5.04 2.74
CA ILE A 29 2.32 -6.11 1.74
C ILE A 29 3.53 -5.89 0.84
N ASP A 30 4.40 -6.89 0.74
CA ASP A 30 5.52 -6.87 -0.21
C ASP A 30 5.71 -8.27 -0.82
N ILE A 31 6.12 -8.32 -2.07
CA ILE A 31 6.38 -9.59 -2.78
C ILE A 31 7.67 -10.26 -2.32
N ARG A 32 8.57 -9.52 -1.68
CA ARG A 32 9.87 -9.98 -1.20
C ARG A 32 9.75 -10.49 0.24
N SER A 33 9.87 -11.79 0.42
CA SER A 33 9.76 -12.42 1.74
C SER A 33 10.80 -11.95 2.74
N GLU A 34 12.01 -11.60 2.28
CA GLU A 34 13.07 -11.06 3.12
C GLU A 34 12.71 -9.68 3.70
N VAL A 35 12.06 -8.82 2.90
CA VAL A 35 11.57 -7.52 3.36
C VAL A 35 10.47 -7.68 4.42
N VAL A 36 9.54 -8.60 4.18
CA VAL A 36 8.49 -8.95 5.14
C VAL A 36 9.07 -9.44 6.46
N GLN A 37 10.10 -10.28 6.41
CA GLN A 37 10.79 -10.77 7.62
C GLN A 37 11.47 -9.64 8.40
N GLU A 38 12.17 -8.72 7.70
CA GLU A 38 12.82 -7.57 8.33
C GLU A 38 11.82 -6.66 9.04
N ILE A 39 10.72 -6.30 8.35
CA ILE A 39 9.66 -5.47 8.94
C ILE A 39 9.06 -6.16 10.17
N ASN A 40 8.75 -7.45 10.10
CA ASN A 40 8.20 -8.21 11.22
C ASN A 40 9.21 -8.39 12.37
N ALA A 41 10.51 -8.30 12.08
CA ALA A 41 11.56 -8.27 13.10
C ALA A 41 11.82 -6.87 13.69
N GLY A 42 11.06 -5.85 13.25
CA GLY A 42 11.21 -4.47 13.71
C GLY A 42 12.43 -3.75 13.12
N ARG A 43 12.92 -4.20 11.98
CA ARG A 43 14.06 -3.62 11.25
C ARG A 43 13.56 -3.06 9.92
N PRO A 44 13.61 -1.74 9.71
CA PRO A 44 13.22 -1.16 8.42
C PRO A 44 14.28 -1.49 7.36
N PRO A 45 13.88 -1.96 6.16
CA PRO A 45 14.81 -2.24 5.05
C PRO A 45 15.25 -0.95 4.33
N ILE A 46 14.88 0.20 4.82
CA ILE A 46 15.23 1.54 4.30
C ILE A 46 15.81 2.39 5.43
N HIS A 47 16.58 3.41 5.07
CA HIS A 47 17.10 4.37 6.04
C HIS A 47 16.24 5.64 6.06
N GLU A 48 15.63 5.93 7.22
CA GLU A 48 14.93 7.18 7.51
C GLU A 48 15.06 7.51 8.98
N MET A 49 15.36 8.76 9.30
CA MET A 49 15.58 9.19 10.68
C MET A 49 14.30 8.97 11.52
N GLY A 50 14.45 8.28 12.65
CA GLY A 50 13.34 7.98 13.56
C GLY A 50 12.47 6.78 13.18
N LEU A 51 12.56 6.26 11.96
CA LEU A 51 11.72 5.15 11.50
C LEU A 51 11.98 3.85 12.27
N ASP A 52 13.25 3.54 12.62
CA ASP A 52 13.58 2.34 13.40
C ASP A 52 12.80 2.25 14.70
N ASN A 53 12.76 3.35 15.44
CA ASN A 53 12.08 3.39 16.74
C ASN A 53 10.55 3.30 16.57
N LEU A 54 9.99 4.01 15.59
CA LEU A 54 8.56 3.99 15.32
C LEU A 54 8.10 2.62 14.83
N LEU A 55 8.82 2.00 13.90
CA LEU A 55 8.49 0.67 13.38
C LEU A 55 8.50 -0.36 14.50
N ARG A 56 9.54 -0.35 15.34
CA ARG A 56 9.64 -1.27 16.48
C ARG A 56 8.50 -1.05 17.47
N SER A 57 8.22 0.20 17.83
CA SER A 57 7.09 0.55 18.71
C SER A 57 5.75 0.07 18.14
N ALA A 58 5.47 0.35 16.86
CA ALA A 58 4.23 -0.05 16.20
C ALA A 58 4.07 -1.58 16.15
N ARG A 59 5.16 -2.30 15.85
CA ARG A 59 5.18 -3.76 15.85
C ARG A 59 4.96 -4.34 17.24
N ASP A 60 5.64 -3.83 18.26
CA ASP A 60 5.54 -4.34 19.65
C ASP A 60 4.14 -4.10 20.24
N LYS A 61 3.46 -3.04 19.81
CA LYS A 61 2.04 -2.78 20.12
C LYS A 61 1.06 -3.65 19.29
N GLY A 62 1.54 -4.46 18.34
CA GLY A 62 0.69 -5.24 17.45
C GLY A 62 -0.08 -4.42 16.43
N MET A 63 0.31 -3.15 16.22
CA MET A 63 -0.37 -2.23 15.30
C MET A 63 0.19 -2.28 13.88
N LEU A 64 1.37 -2.90 13.68
CA LEU A 64 1.98 -3.09 12.37
C LEU A 64 2.47 -4.52 12.20
N SER A 65 2.16 -5.10 11.05
CA SER A 65 2.67 -6.38 10.58
C SER A 65 2.97 -6.32 9.09
N ALA A 66 3.67 -7.31 8.57
CA ALA A 66 3.94 -7.45 7.14
C ALA A 66 3.65 -8.87 6.66
N THR A 67 3.24 -9.00 5.39
CA THR A 67 2.90 -10.29 4.76
C THR A 67 3.18 -10.28 3.27
N THR A 68 3.37 -11.46 2.69
CA THR A 68 3.34 -11.67 1.23
C THR A 68 1.94 -12.04 0.72
N ASP A 69 0.98 -12.34 1.62
CA ASP A 69 -0.40 -12.66 1.26
C ASP A 69 -1.25 -11.39 1.17
N ALA A 70 -1.22 -10.80 -0.02
CA ALA A 70 -1.99 -9.59 -0.32
C ALA A 70 -3.49 -9.82 -0.20
N LYS A 71 -3.98 -10.98 -0.66
CA LYS A 71 -5.42 -11.28 -0.65
C LYS A 71 -6.00 -11.22 0.75
N THR A 72 -5.39 -11.92 1.70
CA THR A 72 -5.85 -11.93 3.10
C THR A 72 -5.76 -10.54 3.72
N ALA A 73 -4.65 -9.82 3.48
CA ALA A 73 -4.46 -8.47 4.01
C ALA A 73 -5.51 -7.48 3.49
N ILE A 74 -5.84 -7.52 2.19
CA ILE A 74 -6.86 -6.65 1.58
C ILE A 74 -8.26 -7.02 2.11
N LEU A 75 -8.57 -8.31 2.22
CA LEU A 75 -9.87 -8.76 2.74
C LEU A 75 -10.10 -8.32 4.19
N ASP A 76 -9.05 -8.26 5.00
CA ASP A 76 -9.13 -7.85 6.43
C ASP A 76 -9.01 -6.33 6.65
N SER A 77 -8.77 -5.53 5.61
CA SER A 77 -8.60 -4.07 5.74
C SER A 77 -9.80 -3.26 5.22
N ASP A 78 -9.93 -2.02 5.68
CA ASP A 78 -10.95 -1.06 5.23
C ASP A 78 -10.43 -0.23 4.05
N VAL A 79 -9.12 -0.02 4.01
CA VAL A 79 -8.43 0.81 3.01
C VAL A 79 -7.17 0.11 2.53
N THR A 80 -6.89 0.17 1.23
CA THR A 80 -5.59 -0.22 0.66
C THR A 80 -4.89 1.01 0.08
N LEU A 81 -3.67 1.29 0.55
CA LEU A 81 -2.78 2.27 -0.07
C LEU A 81 -1.90 1.57 -1.10
N ILE A 82 -1.91 2.03 -2.34
CA ILE A 82 -0.99 1.56 -3.38
C ILE A 82 0.27 2.44 -3.32
N CYS A 83 1.39 1.85 -2.90
CA CYS A 83 2.69 2.50 -2.71
C CYS A 83 3.81 1.78 -3.48
N VAL A 84 3.47 1.10 -4.58
CA VAL A 84 4.45 0.39 -5.41
C VAL A 84 5.29 1.35 -6.27
N GLY A 85 6.45 0.91 -6.71
CA GLY A 85 7.33 1.70 -7.57
C GLY A 85 6.74 1.95 -8.96
N THR A 86 7.01 3.14 -9.50
CA THR A 86 6.68 3.55 -10.87
C THR A 86 7.94 4.11 -11.55
N PRO A 87 8.97 3.27 -11.78
CA PRO A 87 10.24 3.74 -12.31
C PRO A 87 10.12 4.29 -13.73
N THR A 88 11.06 5.13 -14.13
CA THR A 88 11.19 5.58 -15.52
C THR A 88 12.10 4.60 -16.27
N VAL A 89 11.58 4.00 -17.32
CA VAL A 89 12.29 3.11 -18.24
C VAL A 89 12.19 3.70 -19.63
N ASP A 90 13.32 3.92 -20.29
CA ASP A 90 13.41 4.51 -21.64
C ASP A 90 12.62 5.83 -21.80
N GLY A 91 12.70 6.69 -20.77
CA GLY A 91 12.02 8.00 -20.74
C GLY A 91 10.51 7.93 -20.53
N ARG A 92 9.95 6.76 -20.21
CA ARG A 92 8.53 6.54 -19.93
C ARG A 92 8.33 5.93 -18.57
N MET A 93 7.24 6.28 -17.92
CA MET A 93 6.84 5.66 -16.66
C MET A 93 6.45 4.20 -16.89
N ASP A 94 7.10 3.29 -16.18
CA ASP A 94 6.71 1.87 -16.14
C ASP A 94 5.57 1.69 -15.14
N MET A 95 4.39 1.35 -15.66
CA MET A 95 3.19 1.12 -14.87
C MET A 95 2.95 -0.36 -14.54
N SER A 96 3.88 -1.24 -14.87
CA SER A 96 3.72 -2.69 -14.68
C SER A 96 3.38 -3.06 -13.23
N GLN A 97 4.09 -2.48 -12.28
CA GLN A 97 3.88 -2.76 -10.85
C GLN A 97 2.54 -2.25 -10.34
N ILE A 98 2.14 -1.04 -10.73
CA ILE A 98 0.87 -0.47 -10.25
C ILE A 98 -0.34 -1.20 -10.86
N VAL A 99 -0.25 -1.60 -12.12
CA VAL A 99 -1.29 -2.42 -12.77
C VAL A 99 -1.36 -3.81 -12.16
N ALA A 100 -0.22 -4.43 -11.83
CA ALA A 100 -0.20 -5.73 -11.14
C ALA A 100 -0.85 -5.62 -9.75
N ALA A 101 -0.50 -4.59 -8.98
CA ALA A 101 -1.13 -4.31 -7.68
C ALA A 101 -2.65 -4.11 -7.81
N ALA A 102 -3.09 -3.33 -8.81
CA ALA A 102 -4.52 -3.10 -9.06
C ALA A 102 -5.28 -4.40 -9.41
N LYS A 103 -4.69 -5.30 -10.21
CA LYS A 103 -5.27 -6.61 -10.52
C LYS A 103 -5.42 -7.49 -9.27
N GLU A 104 -4.41 -7.51 -8.42
CA GLU A 104 -4.44 -8.28 -7.17
C GLU A 104 -5.49 -7.74 -6.21
N ILE A 105 -5.59 -6.41 -6.07
CA ILE A 105 -6.65 -5.76 -5.31
C ILE A 105 -8.03 -6.12 -5.88
N GLY A 106 -8.23 -6.01 -7.19
CA GLY A 106 -9.49 -6.38 -7.85
C GLY A 106 -9.88 -7.82 -7.54
N SER A 107 -8.94 -8.76 -7.64
CA SER A 107 -9.16 -10.18 -7.33
C SER A 107 -9.59 -10.41 -5.88
N ALA A 108 -9.03 -9.66 -4.93
CA ALA A 108 -9.47 -9.73 -3.54
C ALA A 108 -10.86 -9.12 -3.35
N LEU A 109 -11.14 -7.97 -3.98
CA LEU A 109 -12.41 -7.26 -3.88
C LEU A 109 -13.59 -8.05 -4.47
N ALA A 110 -13.35 -8.98 -5.42
CA ALA A 110 -14.38 -9.86 -5.95
C ALA A 110 -15.14 -10.62 -4.84
N SER A 111 -14.43 -11.04 -3.80
CA SER A 111 -15.01 -11.78 -2.67
C SER A 111 -15.27 -10.95 -1.42
N LYS A 112 -14.86 -9.67 -1.41
CA LYS A 112 -15.02 -8.79 -0.25
C LYS A 112 -16.48 -8.36 -0.09
N ARG A 113 -17.01 -8.46 1.14
CA ARG A 113 -18.40 -8.13 1.46
C ARG A 113 -18.61 -6.71 2.01
N GLY A 114 -17.57 -6.07 2.55
CA GLY A 114 -17.66 -4.72 3.08
C GLY A 114 -17.21 -3.67 2.07
N TYR A 115 -17.53 -2.39 2.33
CA TYR A 115 -16.99 -1.29 1.54
C TYR A 115 -15.48 -1.18 1.71
N HIS A 116 -14.76 -0.91 0.63
CA HIS A 116 -13.31 -0.81 0.64
C HIS A 116 -12.84 0.42 -0.14
N VAL A 117 -11.86 1.14 0.38
CA VAL A 117 -11.26 2.28 -0.32
C VAL A 117 -9.90 1.88 -0.87
N VAL A 118 -9.66 2.16 -2.14
CA VAL A 118 -8.34 2.04 -2.76
C VAL A 118 -7.80 3.44 -2.99
N ALA A 119 -6.65 3.75 -2.39
CA ALA A 119 -6.00 5.04 -2.52
C ALA A 119 -4.64 4.86 -3.23
N VAL A 120 -4.48 5.46 -4.40
CA VAL A 120 -3.21 5.48 -5.13
C VAL A 120 -2.30 6.52 -4.49
N LYS A 121 -1.21 6.08 -3.88
CA LYS A 121 -0.19 6.95 -3.28
C LYS A 121 1.12 6.97 -4.09
N SER A 122 1.33 6.00 -4.95
CA SER A 122 2.44 6.00 -5.91
C SER A 122 2.41 7.26 -6.79
N THR A 123 3.58 7.80 -7.11
CA THR A 123 3.70 8.91 -8.06
C THR A 123 3.32 8.43 -9.45
N VAL A 124 2.25 8.98 -10.01
CA VAL A 124 1.72 8.58 -11.31
C VAL A 124 1.34 9.81 -12.14
N LEU A 125 1.27 9.63 -13.47
CA LEU A 125 0.79 10.67 -14.37
C LEU A 125 -0.72 10.91 -14.18
N PRO A 126 -1.21 12.14 -14.42
CA PRO A 126 -2.64 12.42 -14.44
C PRO A 126 -3.40 11.44 -15.34
N GLY A 127 -4.56 10.98 -14.88
CA GLY A 127 -5.38 9.99 -15.59
C GLY A 127 -5.02 8.53 -15.28
N THR A 128 -3.90 8.23 -14.61
CA THR A 128 -3.51 6.86 -14.29
C THR A 128 -4.48 6.20 -13.30
N THR A 129 -4.92 6.93 -12.30
CA THR A 129 -5.85 6.42 -11.28
C THR A 129 -7.21 6.09 -11.89
N GLU A 130 -7.81 7.02 -12.61
CA GLU A 130 -9.13 6.87 -13.23
C GLU A 130 -9.13 6.01 -14.51
N GLY A 131 -7.97 5.80 -15.11
CA GLY A 131 -7.79 4.98 -16.30
C GLY A 131 -7.31 3.57 -15.95
N PRO A 132 -6.01 3.25 -16.15
CA PRO A 132 -5.53 1.87 -16.08
C PRO A 132 -5.69 1.23 -14.69
N VAL A 133 -5.57 1.98 -13.58
CA VAL A 133 -5.76 1.42 -12.23
C VAL A 133 -7.22 1.04 -12.03
N LYS A 134 -8.14 1.96 -12.29
CA LYS A 134 -9.59 1.70 -12.22
C LYS A 134 -9.98 0.50 -13.07
N ALA A 135 -9.62 0.51 -14.35
CA ALA A 135 -9.96 -0.57 -15.28
C ALA A 135 -9.43 -1.94 -14.83
N ALA A 136 -8.21 -2.00 -14.27
CA ALA A 136 -7.63 -3.22 -13.77
C ALA A 136 -8.40 -3.77 -12.55
N ILE A 137 -8.81 -2.90 -11.63
CA ILE A 137 -9.60 -3.30 -10.45
C ILE A 137 -10.99 -3.77 -10.88
N GLU A 138 -11.69 -3.02 -11.72
CA GLU A 138 -13.04 -3.37 -12.21
C GLU A 138 -13.05 -4.72 -12.95
N SER A 139 -12.09 -4.92 -13.86
CA SER A 139 -12.03 -6.16 -14.65
C SER A 139 -11.76 -7.41 -13.80
N HIS A 140 -11.05 -7.27 -12.68
CA HIS A 140 -10.70 -8.40 -11.80
C HIS A 140 -11.66 -8.58 -10.63
N SER A 141 -12.35 -7.52 -10.21
CA SER A 141 -13.37 -7.60 -9.16
C SER A 141 -14.74 -7.98 -9.68
N GLY A 142 -15.04 -7.69 -10.95
CA GLY A 142 -16.39 -7.78 -11.51
C GLY A 142 -17.34 -6.72 -10.95
N LYS A 143 -16.83 -5.67 -10.31
CA LYS A 143 -17.59 -4.59 -9.67
C LYS A 143 -17.14 -3.24 -10.22
N GLU A 144 -18.06 -2.32 -10.44
CA GLU A 144 -17.74 -0.93 -10.80
C GLU A 144 -17.37 -0.11 -9.56
N VAL A 145 -16.64 0.99 -9.75
CA VAL A 145 -16.40 1.98 -8.68
C VAL A 145 -17.73 2.49 -8.16
N GLY A 146 -17.89 2.47 -6.82
CA GLY A 146 -19.15 2.80 -6.14
C GLY A 146 -19.92 1.57 -5.69
N ASP A 147 -19.72 0.41 -6.34
CA ASP A 147 -20.33 -0.85 -5.94
C ASP A 147 -19.45 -1.60 -4.93
N GLY A 148 -19.58 -1.21 -3.66
CA GLY A 148 -18.85 -1.81 -2.54
C GLY A 148 -17.38 -1.39 -2.43
N TRP A 149 -16.87 -0.55 -3.31
CA TRP A 149 -15.53 0.02 -3.22
C TRP A 149 -15.43 1.42 -3.84
N GLY A 150 -14.43 2.17 -3.38
CA GLY A 150 -14.13 3.53 -3.88
C GLY A 150 -12.67 3.67 -4.27
N LEU A 151 -12.38 4.62 -5.15
CA LEU A 151 -11.04 4.92 -5.65
C LEU A 151 -10.71 6.40 -5.45
N CYS A 152 -9.49 6.67 -4.99
CA CYS A 152 -9.00 8.04 -4.93
C CYS A 152 -7.49 8.11 -5.20
N MET A 153 -7.03 9.30 -5.57
CA MET A 153 -5.62 9.66 -5.57
C MET A 153 -5.28 10.30 -4.22
N ASN A 154 -4.21 9.83 -3.58
CA ASN A 154 -3.63 10.40 -2.37
C ASN A 154 -2.18 10.79 -2.67
N PRO A 155 -1.91 12.01 -3.15
CA PRO A 155 -0.59 12.43 -3.57
C PRO A 155 0.46 12.26 -2.47
N GLU A 156 1.64 11.83 -2.86
CA GLU A 156 2.80 11.70 -1.99
C GLU A 156 3.54 13.05 -1.93
N VAL A 157 3.91 13.49 -0.72
CA VAL A 157 4.63 14.74 -0.47
C VAL A 157 5.75 14.54 0.58
N LEU A 158 6.20 13.30 0.79
CA LEU A 158 7.23 12.98 1.76
C LEU A 158 8.60 13.52 1.30
N ARG A 159 9.37 14.03 2.25
CA ARG A 159 10.76 14.42 2.03
C ARG A 159 11.68 13.38 2.64
N GLU A 160 12.46 12.69 1.80
CA GLU A 160 13.46 11.74 2.27
C GLU A 160 14.41 12.34 3.30
N GLY A 161 14.66 11.62 4.39
CA GLY A 161 15.48 12.07 5.53
C GLY A 161 14.72 12.87 6.58
N ARG A 162 13.45 13.27 6.33
CA ARG A 162 12.58 14.01 7.26
C ARG A 162 11.11 13.64 7.14
N ALA A 163 10.80 12.45 6.65
CA ALA A 163 9.42 12.05 6.38
C ALA A 163 8.66 11.63 7.64
N VAL A 164 9.36 11.38 8.75
CA VAL A 164 8.78 11.01 10.05
C VAL A 164 8.48 12.23 10.93
N GLU A 165 9.10 13.40 10.66
CA GLU A 165 8.85 14.66 11.35
C GLU A 165 7.47 15.26 10.95
#